data_0939ae6a4c7f9e196b55ffcf03dcee92
#
_entry.id   0939ae6a4c7f9e196b55ffcf03dcee92
#
_cell.length_a   1.000
_cell.length_b   1.000
_cell.length_c   1.000
_cell.angle_alpha   90.00
_cell.angle_beta   90.00
_cell.angle_gamma   90.00
#
_symmetry.space_group_name_H-M   'P 1'
#
loop_
_entity.id
_entity.type
_entity.pdbx_description
1 polymer ?
#
loop_
_entity_poly.entity_id
_entity_poly.type
_entity_poly.pdbx_seq_one_letter_code
_entity_poly.pdbx_strand_id
1 'polypeptide(L)'
;MSLDAAFLTALLLSTLRQTAPLLLTALGGMFSERSGVVNIALEGILLFGALTAAVVVERLEAALGPGPHPWLPWVGVLAAMGVGGLVAFVHALVSIKYRADQIISATAINLLALGAPSLVLTYFYGNATSSKEVEN
;
A
#
# COMPACT_ATOMS: atom_id res chain seq x y z
N MET A 1 -28.00 -13.35 18.41
CA MET A 1 -26.80 -13.59 17.60
C MET A 1 -25.90 -14.50 18.41
N SER A 2 -25.84 -15.79 18.08
CA SER A 2 -25.04 -16.77 18.84
C SER A 2 -23.56 -16.52 18.53
N LEU A 3 -22.75 -16.45 19.58
CA LEU A 3 -21.28 -16.37 19.47
C LEU A 3 -20.74 -17.77 19.14
N ASP A 4 -21.00 -18.24 17.92
CA ASP A 4 -20.55 -19.54 17.47
C ASP A 4 -19.04 -19.52 17.19
N ALA A 5 -18.38 -20.67 17.31
CA ALA A 5 -16.95 -20.80 17.03
C ALA A 5 -16.58 -20.27 15.63
N ALA A 6 -17.47 -20.45 14.66
CA ALA A 6 -17.30 -19.92 13.31
C ALA A 6 -17.27 -18.38 13.27
N PHE A 7 -18.12 -17.72 14.05
CA PHE A 7 -18.12 -16.26 14.16
C PHE A 7 -16.82 -15.75 14.81
N LEU A 8 -16.38 -16.40 15.90
CA LEU A 8 -15.15 -16.01 16.58
C LEU A 8 -13.91 -16.20 15.71
N THR A 9 -13.83 -17.31 14.95
CA THR A 9 -12.73 -17.54 14.02
C THR A 9 -12.72 -16.53 12.86
N ALA A 10 -13.88 -16.21 12.28
CA ALA A 10 -13.99 -15.20 11.25
C ALA A 10 -13.58 -13.80 11.76
N LEU A 11 -14.00 -13.46 12.99
CA LEU A 11 -13.62 -12.20 13.64
C LEU A 11 -12.11 -12.11 13.86
N LEU A 12 -11.50 -13.17 14.40
CA LEU A 12 -10.05 -13.23 14.62
C LEU A 12 -9.26 -13.10 13.29
N LEU A 13 -9.66 -13.85 12.26
CA LEU A 13 -9.00 -13.81 10.96
C LEU A 13 -9.13 -12.42 10.31
N SER A 14 -10.29 -11.79 10.38
CA SER A 14 -10.47 -10.45 9.82
C SER A 14 -9.68 -9.40 10.61
N THR A 15 -9.61 -9.52 11.93
CA THR A 15 -8.79 -8.66 12.77
C THR A 15 -7.31 -8.79 12.43
N LEU A 16 -6.79 -10.01 12.31
CA LEU A 16 -5.39 -10.26 11.94
C LEU A 16 -5.06 -9.70 10.55
N ARG A 17 -5.95 -9.87 9.56
CA ARG A 17 -5.76 -9.32 8.21
C ARG A 17 -5.65 -7.80 8.20
N GLN A 18 -6.47 -7.12 9.00
CA GLN A 18 -6.45 -5.65 9.07
C GLN A 18 -5.29 -5.13 9.94
N THR A 19 -4.91 -5.88 10.95
CA THR A 19 -3.83 -5.49 11.88
C THR A 19 -2.46 -5.57 11.23
N ALA A 20 -2.22 -6.55 10.36
CA ALA A 20 -0.90 -6.77 9.75
C ALA A 20 -0.34 -5.53 9.00
N PRO A 21 -1.06 -4.89 8.07
CA PRO A 21 -0.55 -3.69 7.40
C PRO A 21 -0.37 -2.52 8.37
N LEU A 22 -1.24 -2.37 9.37
CA LEU A 22 -1.12 -1.31 10.36
C LEU A 22 0.12 -1.49 11.25
N LEU A 23 0.41 -2.73 11.68
CA LEU A 23 1.61 -3.05 12.46
C LEU A 23 2.89 -2.77 11.67
N LEU A 24 2.96 -3.21 10.42
CA LEU A 24 4.13 -2.97 9.57
C LEU A 24 4.35 -1.47 9.34
N THR A 25 3.28 -0.72 9.09
CA THR A 25 3.33 0.73 8.94
C THR A 25 3.79 1.42 10.23
N ALA A 26 3.25 1.02 11.38
CA ALA A 26 3.65 1.57 12.68
C ALA A 26 5.11 1.30 13.00
N LEU A 27 5.61 0.10 12.71
CA LEU A 27 7.02 -0.25 12.86
C LEU A 27 7.90 0.63 11.95
N GLY A 28 7.52 0.81 10.69
CA GLY A 28 8.21 1.69 9.76
C GLY A 28 8.28 3.14 10.27
N GLY A 29 7.16 3.65 10.79
CA GLY A 29 7.08 4.97 11.42
C GLY A 29 7.99 5.11 12.65
N MET A 30 8.00 4.11 13.51
CA MET A 30 8.88 4.09 14.69
C MET A 30 10.36 4.16 14.31
N PHE A 31 10.80 3.46 13.26
CA PHE A 31 12.18 3.54 12.78
C PHE A 31 12.49 4.92 12.19
N SER A 32 11.56 5.51 11.45
CA SER A 32 11.70 6.85 10.90
C SER A 32 11.84 7.90 12.02
N GLU A 33 10.96 7.87 13.01
CA GLU A 33 11.02 8.81 14.15
C GLU A 33 12.31 8.68 14.95
N ARG A 34 12.83 7.47 15.14
CA ARG A 34 14.12 7.25 15.80
C ARG A 34 15.30 7.83 15.03
N SER A 35 15.19 7.99 13.72
CA SER A 35 16.21 8.66 12.90
C SER A 35 16.12 10.20 12.93
N GLY A 36 15.14 10.76 13.63
CA GLY A 36 14.91 12.21 13.72
C GLY A 36 14.03 12.77 12.59
N VAL A 37 13.47 11.91 11.73
CA VAL A 37 12.54 12.31 10.67
C VAL A 37 11.14 11.83 11.02
N VAL A 38 10.24 12.76 11.27
CA VAL A 38 8.83 12.43 11.50
C VAL A 38 8.17 12.12 10.17
N ASN A 39 7.77 10.86 9.98
CA ASN A 39 7.14 10.41 8.73
C ASN A 39 5.62 10.31 8.86
N ILE A 40 4.92 11.41 8.60
CA ILE A 40 3.45 11.45 8.53
C ILE A 40 2.95 10.95 7.16
N ALA A 41 3.83 10.75 6.18
CA ALA A 41 3.49 10.27 4.85
C ALA A 41 3.19 8.74 4.78
N LEU A 42 3.17 8.04 5.91
CA LEU A 42 3.00 6.59 5.97
C LEU A 42 1.71 6.11 5.30
N GLU A 43 0.62 6.86 5.43
CA GLU A 43 -0.66 6.56 4.78
C GLU A 43 -0.52 6.62 3.25
N GLY A 44 0.09 7.68 2.72
CA GLY A 44 0.32 7.82 1.28
C GLY A 44 1.28 6.76 0.74
N ILE A 45 2.33 6.43 1.48
CA ILE A 45 3.28 5.37 1.11
C ILE A 45 2.56 4.02 1.03
N LEU A 46 1.69 3.72 2.00
CA LEU A 46 0.90 2.49 2.02
C LEU A 46 -0.08 2.43 0.85
N LEU A 47 -0.77 3.52 0.54
CA LEU A 47 -1.69 3.60 -0.59
C LEU A 47 -0.97 3.41 -1.94
N PHE A 48 0.17 4.05 -2.16
CA PHE A 48 0.98 3.85 -3.36
C PHE A 48 1.48 2.41 -3.48
N GLY A 49 1.92 1.81 -2.37
CA GLY A 49 2.34 0.41 -2.32
C GLY A 49 1.20 -0.54 -2.66
N ALA A 50 0.03 -0.38 -2.04
CA ALA A 50 -1.15 -1.20 -2.28
C ALA A 50 -1.65 -1.10 -3.73
N LEU A 51 -1.74 0.12 -4.26
CA LEU A 51 -2.10 0.36 -5.66
C LEU A 51 -1.14 -0.34 -6.62
N THR A 52 0.17 -0.19 -6.37
CA THR A 52 1.20 -0.81 -7.21
C THR A 52 1.11 -2.33 -7.17
N ALA A 53 0.95 -2.93 -5.99
CA ALA A 53 0.78 -4.38 -5.85
C ALA A 53 -0.41 -4.88 -6.65
N ALA A 54 -1.58 -4.23 -6.49
CA ALA A 54 -2.80 -4.60 -7.19
C ALA A 54 -2.65 -4.54 -8.72
N VAL A 55 -2.15 -3.41 -9.23
CA VAL A 55 -1.97 -3.21 -10.68
C VAL A 55 -0.94 -4.18 -11.27
N VAL A 56 0.19 -4.40 -10.59
CA VAL A 56 1.25 -5.29 -11.07
C VAL A 56 0.77 -6.74 -11.10
N VAL A 57 0.11 -7.21 -10.03
CA VAL A 57 -0.39 -8.58 -9.97
C VAL A 57 -1.44 -8.81 -11.05
N GLU A 58 -2.41 -7.93 -11.16
CA GLU A 58 -3.47 -8.06 -12.17
C GLU A 58 -2.92 -8.04 -13.60
N ARG A 59 -1.98 -7.15 -13.91
CA ARG A 59 -1.38 -7.08 -15.25
C ARG A 59 -0.56 -8.32 -15.59
N LEU A 60 0.17 -8.85 -14.62
CA LEU A 60 0.91 -10.10 -14.81
C LEU A 60 -0.02 -11.29 -14.96
N GLU A 61 -1.08 -11.38 -14.17
CA GLU A 61 -2.10 -12.43 -14.30
C GLU A 61 -2.77 -12.40 -15.67
N ALA A 62 -3.17 -11.22 -16.14
CA ALA A 62 -3.72 -11.05 -17.48
C ALA A 62 -2.74 -11.44 -18.60
N ALA A 63 -1.46 -11.24 -18.41
CA ALA A 63 -0.42 -11.58 -19.38
C ALA A 63 -0.05 -13.07 -19.39
N LEU A 64 -0.11 -13.73 -18.22
CA LEU A 64 0.24 -15.17 -18.06
C LEU A 64 -0.92 -16.08 -18.47
N GLY A 65 -2.15 -15.57 -18.48
CA GLY A 65 -3.35 -16.35 -18.79
C GLY A 65 -3.87 -17.18 -17.61
N PRO A 66 -4.97 -17.93 -17.82
CA PRO A 66 -5.64 -18.65 -16.74
C PRO A 66 -4.76 -19.79 -16.19
N GLY A 67 -4.59 -19.84 -14.88
CA GLY A 67 -3.82 -20.85 -14.16
C GLY A 67 -3.38 -20.38 -12.78
N PRO A 68 -3.06 -21.31 -11.86
CA PRO A 68 -2.58 -20.94 -10.55
C PRO A 68 -1.13 -20.43 -10.62
N HIS A 69 -0.94 -19.16 -10.24
CA HIS A 69 0.39 -18.53 -10.17
C HIS A 69 0.75 -18.15 -8.72
N PRO A 70 1.12 -19.09 -7.84
CA PRO A 70 1.31 -18.85 -6.40
C PRO A 70 2.45 -17.87 -6.05
N TRP A 71 3.30 -17.53 -7.02
CA TRP A 71 4.39 -16.57 -6.86
C TRP A 71 3.97 -15.12 -7.12
N LEU A 72 2.85 -14.87 -7.81
CA LEU A 72 2.36 -13.53 -8.15
C LEU A 72 2.22 -12.60 -6.93
N PRO A 73 1.65 -13.03 -5.79
CA PRO A 73 1.57 -12.18 -4.60
C PRO A 73 2.94 -11.67 -4.14
N TRP A 74 3.98 -12.49 -4.27
CA TRP A 74 5.34 -12.10 -3.89
C TRP A 74 5.91 -11.01 -4.80
N VAL A 75 5.60 -11.07 -6.10
CA VAL A 75 5.96 -10.00 -7.03
C VAL A 75 5.21 -8.71 -6.68
N GLY A 76 3.95 -8.81 -6.33
CA GLY A 76 3.15 -7.67 -5.83
C GLY A 76 3.79 -7.02 -4.60
N VAL A 77 4.22 -7.85 -3.63
CA VAL A 77 4.93 -7.36 -2.43
C VAL A 77 6.23 -6.65 -2.79
N LEU A 78 7.05 -7.23 -3.65
CA LEU A 78 8.32 -6.61 -4.08
C LEU A 78 8.09 -5.30 -4.84
N ALA A 79 7.09 -5.25 -5.71
CA ALA A 79 6.71 -4.03 -6.42
C ALA A 79 6.22 -2.94 -5.46
N ALA A 80 5.37 -3.30 -4.48
CA ALA A 80 4.92 -2.39 -3.42
C ALA A 80 6.08 -1.84 -2.58
N MET A 81 7.02 -2.70 -2.20
CA MET A 81 8.24 -2.30 -1.48
C MET A 81 9.10 -1.34 -2.32
N GLY A 82 9.23 -1.58 -3.62
CA GLY A 82 9.98 -0.72 -4.53
C GLY A 82 9.38 0.69 -4.61
N VAL A 83 8.08 0.79 -4.89
CA VAL A 83 7.40 2.09 -5.01
C VAL A 83 7.27 2.77 -3.66
N GLY A 84 6.88 2.05 -2.60
CA GLY A 84 6.84 2.61 -1.25
C GLY A 84 8.20 3.12 -0.79
N GLY A 85 9.28 2.37 -1.06
CA GLY A 85 10.66 2.80 -0.80
C GLY A 85 11.08 4.04 -1.59
N LEU A 86 10.67 4.14 -2.86
CA LEU A 86 10.92 5.32 -3.69
C LEU A 86 10.23 6.57 -3.12
N VAL A 87 8.96 6.47 -2.75
CA VAL A 87 8.20 7.58 -2.16
C VAL A 87 8.81 7.99 -0.81
N ALA A 88 9.17 7.01 0.03
CA ALA A 88 9.85 7.26 1.30
C ALA A 88 11.22 7.92 1.09
N PHE A 89 11.97 7.51 0.07
CA PHE A 89 13.25 8.11 -0.29
C PHE A 89 13.08 9.58 -0.73
N VAL A 90 12.07 9.88 -1.55
CA VAL A 90 11.76 11.26 -1.95
C VAL A 90 11.42 12.12 -0.73
N HIS A 91 10.57 11.61 0.18
CA HIS A 91 10.25 12.29 1.44
C HIS A 91 11.50 12.56 2.28
N ALA A 92 12.35 11.56 2.45
CA ALA A 92 13.60 11.68 3.20
C ALA A 92 14.56 12.69 2.54
N LEU A 93 14.69 12.64 1.21
CA LEU A 93 15.53 13.57 0.45
C LEU A 93 15.09 15.03 0.67
N VAL A 94 13.78 15.28 0.55
CA VAL A 94 13.20 16.62 0.72
C VAL A 94 13.38 17.11 2.17
N SER A 95 13.13 16.25 3.14
CA SER A 95 13.18 16.59 4.56
C SER A 95 14.61 16.75 5.08
N ILE A 96 15.54 15.87 4.67
CA ILE A 96 16.90 15.85 5.20
C ILE A 96 17.84 16.75 4.38
N LYS A 97 17.90 16.54 3.06
CA LYS A 97 18.86 17.26 2.20
C LYS A 97 18.42 18.70 1.96
N TYR A 98 17.14 18.92 1.67
CA TYR A 98 16.62 20.26 1.38
C TYR A 98 16.08 20.96 2.63
N ARG A 99 16.07 20.30 3.79
CA ARG A 99 15.60 20.85 5.07
C ARG A 99 14.20 21.44 4.99
N ALA A 100 13.37 20.89 4.11
CA ALA A 100 11.97 21.29 4.00
C ALA A 100 11.17 20.80 5.22
N ASP A 101 10.06 21.47 5.48
CA ASP A 101 9.15 21.06 6.54
C ASP A 101 8.61 19.64 6.27
N GLN A 102 8.83 18.74 7.24
CA GLN A 102 8.46 17.33 7.15
C GLN A 102 6.94 17.14 7.08
N ILE A 103 6.18 17.98 7.77
CA ILE A 103 4.73 17.91 7.80
C ILE A 103 4.15 18.31 6.44
N ILE A 104 4.67 19.40 5.85
CA ILE A 104 4.23 19.86 4.52
C ILE A 104 4.54 18.82 3.47
N SER A 105 5.75 18.26 3.46
CA SER A 105 6.16 17.21 2.52
C SER A 105 5.29 15.95 2.67
N ALA A 106 5.04 15.50 3.90
CA ALA A 106 4.21 14.34 4.17
C ALA A 106 2.75 14.54 3.74
N THR A 107 2.19 15.72 4.05
CA THR A 107 0.82 16.07 3.67
C THR A 107 0.66 16.09 2.15
N ALA A 108 1.65 16.64 1.41
CA ALA A 108 1.64 16.63 -0.04
C ALA A 108 1.64 15.20 -0.61
N ILE A 109 2.43 14.29 -0.04
CA ILE A 109 2.45 12.88 -0.44
C ILE A 109 1.10 12.21 -0.17
N ASN A 110 0.49 12.44 1.00
CA ASN A 110 -0.82 11.89 1.34
C ASN A 110 -1.91 12.38 0.38
N LEU A 111 -1.93 13.68 0.05
CA LEU A 111 -2.89 14.24 -0.90
C LEU A 111 -2.70 13.66 -2.31
N LEU A 112 -1.46 13.49 -2.77
CA LEU A 112 -1.17 12.83 -4.04
C LEU A 112 -1.64 11.37 -4.03
N ALA A 113 -1.43 10.66 -2.93
CA ALA A 113 -1.85 9.27 -2.79
C ALA A 113 -3.37 9.11 -2.79
N LEU A 114 -4.13 10.08 -2.32
CA LEU A 114 -5.60 10.05 -2.42
C LEU A 114 -6.11 10.21 -3.86
N GLY A 115 -5.43 11.02 -4.67
CA GLY A 115 -5.81 11.25 -6.08
C GLY A 115 -5.27 10.20 -7.06
N ALA A 116 -4.07 9.67 -6.81
CA ALA A 116 -3.38 8.77 -7.72
C ALA A 116 -4.16 7.49 -8.06
N PRO A 117 -4.81 6.78 -7.10
CA PRO A 117 -5.57 5.58 -7.42
C PRO A 117 -6.68 5.82 -8.43
N SER A 118 -7.47 6.88 -8.27
CA SER A 118 -8.56 7.22 -9.19
C SER A 118 -8.06 7.49 -10.61
N LEU A 119 -6.92 8.19 -10.74
CA LEU A 119 -6.31 8.47 -12.05
C LEU A 119 -5.79 7.17 -12.70
N VAL A 120 -5.09 6.34 -11.94
CA VAL A 120 -4.52 5.08 -12.44
C VAL A 120 -5.64 4.12 -12.84
N LEU A 121 -6.66 3.95 -11.99
CA LEU A 121 -7.80 3.07 -12.27
C LEU A 121 -8.59 3.56 -13.48
N THR A 122 -8.84 4.86 -13.61
CA THR A 122 -9.52 5.43 -14.77
C THR A 122 -8.73 5.20 -16.07
N TYR A 123 -7.41 5.38 -16.02
CA TYR A 123 -6.55 5.21 -17.19
C TYR A 123 -6.47 3.74 -17.65
N PHE A 124 -6.34 2.81 -16.71
CA PHE A 124 -6.16 1.39 -17.05
C PHE A 124 -7.46 0.60 -17.21
N TYR A 125 -8.52 0.98 -16.49
CA TYR A 125 -9.77 0.21 -16.42
C TYR A 125 -11.00 0.99 -16.85
N GLY A 126 -10.87 2.28 -17.17
CA GLY A 126 -12.01 3.14 -17.51
C GLY A 126 -12.99 3.40 -16.36
N ASN A 127 -12.61 3.00 -15.11
CA ASN A 127 -13.43 3.12 -13.91
C ASN A 127 -12.57 3.61 -12.75
N ALA A 128 -13.02 4.65 -12.03
CA ALA A 128 -12.27 5.29 -10.96
C ALA A 128 -12.28 4.52 -9.61
N THR A 129 -13.09 3.48 -9.47
CA THR A 129 -13.41 2.86 -8.18
C THR A 129 -12.96 1.42 -7.99
N SER A 130 -12.73 0.67 -9.05
CA SER A 130 -12.36 -0.76 -8.94
C SER A 130 -11.47 -1.25 -10.07
N SER A 131 -10.55 -2.15 -9.75
CA SER A 131 -9.90 -3.04 -10.71
C SER A 131 -10.78 -4.25 -11.02
N LYS A 132 -10.39 -5.09 -11.98
CA LYS A 132 -10.99 -6.42 -12.15
C LYS A 132 -10.65 -7.30 -10.95
N GLU A 133 -11.59 -8.15 -10.56
CA GLU A 133 -11.32 -9.16 -9.54
C GLU A 133 -10.24 -10.13 -10.04
N VAL A 134 -9.26 -10.38 -9.17
CA VAL A 134 -8.21 -11.39 -9.40
C VAL A 134 -8.82 -12.74 -9.05
N GLU A 135 -8.87 -13.67 -10.01
CA GLU A 135 -9.35 -15.02 -9.78
C GLU A 135 -8.34 -15.79 -8.90
N ASN A 136 -8.86 -16.31 -7.79
CA ASN A 136 -8.09 -17.16 -6.86
C ASN A 136 -8.14 -18.63 -7.27
#